data_5fea5002bc0f8ad6d863deeaba7bf4f7
#
_entry.id   5fea5002bc0f8ad6d863deeaba7bf4f7
#
_cell.length_a   1.000
_cell.length_b   1.000
_cell.length_c   1.000
_cell.angle_alpha   90.00
_cell.angle_beta   90.00
_cell.angle_gamma   90.00
#
_symmetry.space_group_name_H-M   'P 1'
#
loop_
_entity.id
_entity.type
_entity.pdbx_description
1 polymer ?
#
loop_
_entity_poly.entity_id
_entity_poly.type
_entity_poly.pdbx_seq_one_letter_code
_entity_poly.pdbx_strand_id
1 'polypeptide(L)'
;MKTIILGDAHIGNVQGLGRPNGSGGNTRVDDYEKSLNFVVDHAINIGADIFINTGDLFEVRSPTTEHIQIADRCIKRLSDANIFTIIIMGNHDYRKTGDTFTSALATMQANSYPNVRILLEPEVISYANKKGDAQSMLLAPYRDKRMYPAQGTKEATDLFNNHMKDLSSRVNPNHPSIAVGHNFFFEGNYFDFGGHEVLVSPESFSNLDAVVMGHYHEFRRVRKSNPESYYVGSMEKTNFGDAEIDKFFLIFDSEKKSFEKVKIPTRDLKDLEFDLSKSTAFSYLQDYREQLEKLELKEKICRAKIKIKDGNQSLFSRTEIEKTLYSAGAFHVAKVLWDLEQVRLEKDKEILSHKNDFDIFQAFAKTQGLDDLFLQKLLEEAKKVMV
;
A
#
# COMPACT_ATOMS: atom_id res chain seq x y z
N MET A 1 -20.72 21.07 11.30
CA MET A 1 -19.92 21.06 10.05
C MET A 1 -19.57 19.63 9.66
N LYS A 2 -19.39 19.38 8.36
CA LYS A 2 -18.97 18.07 7.85
C LYS A 2 -17.56 18.17 7.24
N THR A 3 -16.63 17.38 7.74
CA THR A 3 -15.25 17.31 7.25
C THR A 3 -15.01 15.95 6.62
N ILE A 4 -14.68 15.93 5.32
CA ILE A 4 -14.20 14.72 4.63
C ILE A 4 -12.72 14.53 4.96
N ILE A 5 -12.34 13.32 5.34
CA ILE A 5 -10.94 12.96 5.58
C ILE A 5 -10.60 11.77 4.68
N LEU A 6 -9.82 12.04 3.65
CA LEU A 6 -9.31 11.05 2.72
C LEU A 6 -7.89 10.67 3.10
N GLY A 7 -7.62 9.37 3.17
CA GLY A 7 -6.27 8.85 3.38
C GLY A 7 -5.38 8.97 2.15
N ASP A 8 -4.35 8.18 2.17
CA ASP A 8 -3.27 8.13 1.19
C ASP A 8 -3.84 7.90 -0.22
N ALA A 9 -3.79 8.94 -1.05
CA ALA A 9 -4.41 8.90 -2.38
C ALA A 9 -3.54 8.15 -3.40
N HIS A 10 -2.20 8.20 -3.25
CA HIS A 10 -1.22 7.50 -4.08
C HIS A 10 -1.48 7.60 -5.59
N ILE A 11 -1.86 8.80 -6.08
CA ILE A 11 -2.08 9.02 -7.51
C ILE A 11 -0.81 8.65 -8.27
N GLY A 12 -0.87 7.56 -9.04
CA GLY A 12 0.29 7.09 -9.75
C GLY A 12 0.14 5.71 -10.36
N ASN A 13 1.21 5.25 -10.98
CA ASN A 13 1.29 3.91 -11.55
C ASN A 13 1.95 2.95 -10.56
N VAL A 14 1.15 2.20 -9.83
CA VAL A 14 1.67 1.11 -9.00
C VAL A 14 2.15 -0.01 -9.92
N GLN A 15 3.44 -0.30 -9.85
CA GLN A 15 4.12 -1.23 -10.76
C GLN A 15 3.45 -2.61 -10.79
N GLY A 16 3.07 -3.05 -11.98
CA GLY A 16 2.52 -4.38 -12.23
C GLY A 16 1.01 -4.51 -11.95
N LEU A 17 0.31 -3.47 -11.45
CA LEU A 17 -1.15 -3.54 -11.21
C LEU A 17 -1.99 -2.93 -12.34
N GLY A 18 -1.37 -2.45 -13.40
CA GLY A 18 -2.06 -1.87 -14.54
C GLY A 18 -1.43 -2.24 -15.86
N ARG A 19 -2.13 -1.92 -16.95
CA ARG A 19 -1.70 -2.09 -18.33
C ARG A 19 -1.89 -0.78 -19.11
N PRO A 20 -1.25 -0.61 -20.27
CA PRO A 20 -1.53 0.54 -21.13
C PRO A 20 -3.04 0.69 -21.42
N ASN A 21 -3.56 1.90 -21.35
CA ASN A 21 -5.00 2.18 -21.49
C ASN A 21 -5.42 2.63 -22.90
N GLY A 22 -4.56 2.51 -23.89
CA GLY A 22 -4.86 2.89 -25.28
C GLY A 22 -4.78 4.40 -25.58
N SER A 23 -4.78 5.27 -24.56
CA SER A 23 -4.58 6.71 -24.70
C SER A 23 -3.15 7.17 -24.33
N GLY A 24 -2.25 6.21 -24.13
CA GLY A 24 -0.86 6.45 -23.74
C GLY A 24 -0.61 6.49 -22.23
N GLY A 25 -1.66 6.36 -21.42
CA GLY A 25 -1.59 6.25 -19.95
C GLY A 25 -1.63 4.81 -19.46
N ASN A 26 -1.99 4.63 -18.18
CA ASN A 26 -2.07 3.35 -17.50
C ASN A 26 -3.44 3.16 -16.82
N THR A 27 -4.05 1.99 -17.00
CA THR A 27 -5.37 1.68 -16.43
C THR A 27 -5.41 1.78 -14.91
N ARG A 28 -4.28 1.65 -14.22
CA ARG A 28 -4.25 1.82 -12.76
C ARG A 28 -4.37 3.29 -12.36
N VAL A 29 -3.78 4.19 -13.14
CA VAL A 29 -3.97 5.64 -12.96
C VAL A 29 -5.43 6.02 -13.16
N ASP A 30 -6.10 5.42 -14.16
CA ASP A 30 -7.55 5.61 -14.38
C ASP A 30 -8.39 5.15 -13.17
N ASP A 31 -8.00 4.04 -12.50
CA ASP A 31 -8.66 3.57 -11.29
C ASP A 31 -8.52 4.58 -10.16
N TYR A 32 -7.31 5.10 -9.92
CA TYR A 32 -7.06 6.15 -8.91
C TYR A 32 -7.85 7.42 -9.18
N GLU A 33 -7.92 7.87 -10.44
CA GLU A 33 -8.72 9.03 -10.82
C GLU A 33 -10.21 8.80 -10.57
N LYS A 34 -10.74 7.61 -10.85
CA LYS A 34 -12.15 7.25 -10.55
C LYS A 34 -12.44 7.27 -9.06
N SER A 35 -11.58 6.68 -8.25
CA SER A 35 -11.74 6.64 -6.80
C SER A 35 -11.67 8.03 -6.18
N LEU A 36 -10.73 8.87 -6.62
CA LEU A 36 -10.64 10.25 -6.15
C LEU A 36 -11.86 11.07 -6.55
N ASN A 37 -12.32 10.95 -7.81
CA ASN A 37 -13.55 11.61 -8.26
C ASN A 37 -14.77 11.17 -7.46
N PHE A 38 -14.90 9.87 -7.12
CA PHE A 38 -15.99 9.38 -6.26
C PHE A 38 -16.02 10.11 -4.91
N VAL A 39 -14.87 10.29 -4.26
CA VAL A 39 -14.78 10.99 -2.97
C VAL A 39 -15.10 12.49 -3.12
N VAL A 40 -14.59 13.13 -4.18
CA VAL A 40 -14.85 14.54 -4.49
C VAL A 40 -16.32 14.76 -4.80
N ASP A 41 -16.95 13.89 -5.61
CA ASP A 41 -18.40 13.94 -5.90
C ASP A 41 -19.22 13.81 -4.62
N HIS A 42 -18.83 12.88 -3.75
CA HIS A 42 -19.50 12.69 -2.46
C HIS A 42 -19.40 13.96 -1.60
N ALA A 43 -18.20 14.55 -1.48
CA ALA A 43 -17.98 15.77 -0.73
C ALA A 43 -18.86 16.93 -1.22
N ILE A 44 -18.96 17.13 -2.55
CA ILE A 44 -19.78 18.14 -3.20
C ILE A 44 -21.28 17.85 -2.95
N ASN A 45 -21.71 16.61 -3.15
CA ASN A 45 -23.12 16.21 -3.05
C ASN A 45 -23.69 16.38 -1.63
N ILE A 46 -22.89 16.13 -0.59
CA ILE A 46 -23.33 16.33 0.81
C ILE A 46 -23.15 17.77 1.30
N GLY A 47 -22.56 18.65 0.47
CA GLY A 47 -22.21 20.01 0.86
C GLY A 47 -21.22 20.03 2.02
N ALA A 48 -20.12 19.28 1.92
CA ALA A 48 -19.07 19.27 2.93
C ALA A 48 -18.49 20.67 3.13
N ASP A 49 -18.15 21.02 4.37
CA ASP A 49 -17.52 22.31 4.68
C ASP A 49 -16.00 22.23 4.45
N ILE A 50 -15.38 21.08 4.77
CA ILE A 50 -13.94 20.86 4.75
C ILE A 50 -13.61 19.53 4.07
N PHE A 51 -12.53 19.51 3.30
CA PHE A 51 -11.91 18.31 2.74
C PHE A 51 -10.43 18.25 3.15
N ILE A 52 -9.99 17.14 3.72
CA ILE A 52 -8.59 16.95 4.13
C ILE A 52 -8.03 15.67 3.50
N ASN A 53 -6.90 15.78 2.77
CA ASN A 53 -6.08 14.62 2.44
C ASN A 53 -4.98 14.48 3.48
N THR A 54 -4.83 13.28 4.03
CA THR A 54 -3.91 13.00 5.15
C THR A 54 -2.45 12.82 4.75
N GLY A 55 -2.08 13.12 3.51
CA GLY A 55 -0.73 12.94 2.95
C GLY A 55 -0.70 11.84 1.88
N ASP A 56 0.48 11.63 1.33
CA ASP A 56 0.74 10.72 0.21
C ASP A 56 -0.28 10.92 -0.92
N LEU A 57 -0.33 12.18 -1.40
CA LEU A 57 -1.18 12.51 -2.54
C LEU A 57 -0.71 11.78 -3.80
N PHE A 58 0.61 11.62 -3.95
CA PHE A 58 1.24 10.94 -5.08
C PHE A 58 1.96 9.66 -4.65
N GLU A 59 1.95 8.64 -5.54
CA GLU A 59 2.67 7.38 -5.33
C GLU A 59 4.20 7.57 -5.33
N VAL A 60 4.69 8.54 -6.09
CA VAL A 60 6.12 8.77 -6.28
C VAL A 60 6.50 10.22 -6.01
N ARG A 61 7.70 10.43 -5.47
CA ARG A 61 8.26 11.74 -5.12
C ARG A 61 8.40 12.72 -6.30
N SER A 62 8.36 12.21 -7.52
CA SER A 62 8.43 12.99 -8.76
C SER A 62 7.25 12.56 -9.66
N PRO A 63 6.04 13.03 -9.37
CA PRO A 63 4.84 12.68 -10.13
C PRO A 63 4.94 13.20 -11.56
N THR A 64 4.32 12.48 -12.49
CA THR A 64 4.21 12.93 -13.89
C THR A 64 3.24 14.10 -14.00
N THR A 65 3.29 14.82 -15.11
CA THR A 65 2.32 15.90 -15.41
C THR A 65 0.87 15.39 -15.38
N GLU A 66 0.63 14.15 -15.85
CA GLU A 66 -0.70 13.51 -15.79
C GLU A 66 -1.20 13.37 -14.36
N HIS A 67 -0.35 12.86 -13.45
CA HIS A 67 -0.71 12.71 -12.02
C HIS A 67 -1.04 14.07 -11.37
N ILE A 68 -0.23 15.09 -11.65
CA ILE A 68 -0.47 16.45 -11.15
C ILE A 68 -1.79 17.01 -11.68
N GLN A 69 -2.10 16.81 -12.96
CA GLN A 69 -3.34 17.28 -13.58
C GLN A 69 -4.58 16.58 -12.99
N ILE A 70 -4.50 15.28 -12.65
CA ILE A 70 -5.59 14.56 -11.97
C ILE A 70 -5.87 15.21 -10.61
N ALA A 71 -4.83 15.41 -9.80
CA ALA A 71 -4.95 16.07 -8.50
C ALA A 71 -5.51 17.48 -8.63
N ASP A 72 -4.96 18.30 -9.54
CA ASP A 72 -5.37 19.68 -9.76
C ASP A 72 -6.83 19.81 -10.19
N ARG A 73 -7.31 18.96 -11.11
CA ARG A 73 -8.74 18.94 -11.51
C ARG A 73 -9.66 18.68 -10.32
N CYS A 74 -9.30 17.74 -9.44
CA CYS A 74 -10.08 17.40 -8.26
C CYS A 74 -10.07 18.53 -7.22
N ILE A 75 -8.90 19.12 -6.96
CA ILE A 75 -8.73 20.27 -6.06
C ILE A 75 -9.53 21.47 -6.58
N LYS A 76 -9.45 21.76 -7.88
CA LYS A 76 -10.24 22.80 -8.51
C LYS A 76 -11.74 22.61 -8.32
N ARG A 77 -12.26 21.38 -8.51
CA ARG A 77 -13.70 21.06 -8.31
C ARG A 77 -14.14 21.32 -6.87
N LEU A 78 -13.31 20.93 -5.88
CA LEU A 78 -13.58 21.22 -4.47
C LEU A 78 -13.58 22.73 -4.19
N SER A 79 -12.61 23.46 -4.76
CA SER A 79 -12.49 24.90 -4.65
C SER A 79 -13.71 25.61 -5.27
N ASP A 80 -14.11 25.23 -6.48
CA ASP A 80 -15.27 25.78 -7.18
C ASP A 80 -16.60 25.53 -6.40
N ALA A 81 -16.65 24.42 -5.65
CA ALA A 81 -17.75 24.09 -4.73
C ALA A 81 -17.68 24.84 -3.38
N ASN A 82 -16.70 25.71 -3.18
CA ASN A 82 -16.41 26.42 -1.93
C ASN A 82 -16.12 25.51 -0.73
N ILE A 83 -15.58 24.32 -0.95
CA ILE A 83 -15.12 23.40 0.10
C ILE A 83 -13.71 23.81 0.51
N PHE A 84 -13.49 24.09 1.81
CA PHE A 84 -12.16 24.41 2.32
C PHE A 84 -11.28 23.16 2.26
N THR A 85 -10.28 23.16 1.40
CA THR A 85 -9.48 21.99 1.08
C THR A 85 -8.10 22.08 1.70
N ILE A 86 -7.70 21.03 2.40
CA ILE A 86 -6.39 20.91 3.04
C ILE A 86 -5.69 19.66 2.52
N ILE A 87 -4.45 19.82 2.10
CA ILE A 87 -3.58 18.71 1.70
C ILE A 87 -2.34 18.79 2.56
N ILE A 88 -2.04 17.75 3.30
CA ILE A 88 -0.81 17.67 4.08
C ILE A 88 0.22 16.78 3.37
N MET A 89 1.49 17.02 3.60
CA MET A 89 2.59 16.26 3.02
C MET A 89 2.71 14.89 3.68
N GLY A 90 2.75 13.82 2.87
CA GLY A 90 3.11 12.47 3.29
C GLY A 90 4.57 12.11 2.98
N ASN A 91 4.97 10.87 3.26
CA ASN A 91 6.35 10.41 3.04
C ASN A 91 6.69 10.17 1.56
N HIS A 92 5.68 9.88 0.71
CA HIS A 92 5.84 9.79 -0.74
C HIS A 92 5.88 11.17 -1.42
N ASP A 93 5.37 12.21 -0.77
CA ASP A 93 5.30 13.55 -1.33
C ASP A 93 6.60 14.35 -1.18
N TYR A 94 7.58 13.88 -0.41
CA TYR A 94 8.82 14.62 -0.19
C TYR A 94 10.07 13.86 -0.62
N ARG A 95 11.10 14.62 -1.00
CA ARG A 95 12.43 14.12 -1.34
C ARG A 95 13.50 14.87 -0.57
N LYS A 96 14.42 14.15 0.06
CA LYS A 96 15.64 14.72 0.63
C LYS A 96 16.77 14.60 -0.40
N THR A 97 17.44 15.72 -0.69
CA THR A 97 18.63 15.76 -1.54
C THR A 97 19.70 16.59 -0.81
N GLY A 98 20.72 15.92 -0.29
CA GLY A 98 21.67 16.54 0.64
C GLY A 98 20.94 17.06 1.90
N ASP A 99 21.09 18.34 2.20
CA ASP A 99 20.41 18.99 3.34
C ASP A 99 19.10 19.69 2.95
N THR A 100 18.66 19.55 1.70
CA THR A 100 17.44 20.19 1.20
C THR A 100 16.30 19.20 1.14
N PHE A 101 15.12 19.63 1.59
CA PHE A 101 13.86 18.92 1.41
C PHE A 101 13.05 19.58 0.30
N THR A 102 12.59 18.79 -0.67
CA THR A 102 11.75 19.24 -1.78
C THR A 102 10.50 18.38 -1.88
N SER A 103 9.41 18.99 -2.35
CA SER A 103 8.14 18.31 -2.56
C SER A 103 7.47 18.83 -3.83
N ALA A 104 6.82 17.95 -4.60
CA ALA A 104 5.95 18.34 -5.70
C ALA A 104 4.77 19.21 -5.20
N LEU A 105 4.34 19.00 -3.96
CA LEU A 105 3.29 19.80 -3.32
C LEU A 105 3.69 21.27 -3.14
N ALA A 106 4.98 21.59 -2.99
CA ALA A 106 5.43 22.98 -2.91
C ALA A 106 5.12 23.77 -4.20
N THR A 107 5.21 23.12 -5.38
CA THR A 107 4.82 23.72 -6.66
C THR A 107 3.32 23.96 -6.72
N MET A 108 2.52 22.99 -6.24
CA MET A 108 1.06 23.13 -6.17
C MET A 108 0.64 24.19 -5.15
N GLN A 109 1.36 24.32 -4.02
CA GLN A 109 1.15 25.35 -3.02
C GLN A 109 1.29 26.77 -3.61
N ALA A 110 2.30 26.98 -4.45
CA ALA A 110 2.54 28.27 -5.09
C ALA A 110 1.41 28.71 -6.05
N ASN A 111 0.65 27.75 -6.58
CA ASN A 111 -0.44 27.95 -7.54
C ASN A 111 -1.81 27.56 -6.96
N SER A 112 -1.95 27.50 -5.63
CA SER A 112 -3.18 27.04 -4.97
C SER A 112 -4.34 28.03 -5.16
N TYR A 113 -5.56 27.49 -5.07
CA TYR A 113 -6.80 28.27 -5.11
C TYR A 113 -7.07 28.96 -3.76
N PRO A 114 -7.90 30.02 -3.70
CA PRO A 114 -8.09 30.84 -2.49
C PRO A 114 -8.52 30.08 -1.23
N ASN A 115 -9.28 29.01 -1.38
CA ASN A 115 -9.77 28.15 -0.28
C ASN A 115 -9.03 26.82 -0.18
N VAL A 116 -7.80 26.72 -0.71
CA VAL A 116 -6.94 25.55 -0.66
C VAL A 116 -5.68 25.85 0.14
N ARG A 117 -5.37 24.98 1.06
CA ARG A 117 -4.12 25.02 1.85
C ARG A 117 -3.34 23.73 1.64
N ILE A 118 -2.11 23.88 1.24
CA ILE A 118 -1.16 22.75 1.13
C ILE A 118 -0.10 22.95 2.20
N LEU A 119 0.04 21.99 3.09
CA LEU A 119 0.86 22.12 4.29
C LEU A 119 2.06 21.17 4.26
N LEU A 120 3.23 21.75 4.34
CA LEU A 120 4.51 21.06 4.44
C LEU A 120 5.03 21.03 5.87
N GLU A 121 4.53 21.92 6.74
CA GLU A 121 4.86 22.03 8.17
C GLU A 121 3.62 21.90 9.04
N PRO A 122 3.76 21.44 10.31
CA PRO A 122 2.65 21.37 11.25
C PRO A 122 2.03 22.74 11.52
N GLU A 123 0.70 22.80 11.50
CA GLU A 123 -0.04 24.07 11.69
C GLU A 123 -1.37 23.80 12.42
N VAL A 124 -1.83 24.78 13.21
CA VAL A 124 -3.19 24.81 13.77
C VAL A 124 -4.02 25.78 12.94
N ILE A 125 -5.12 25.28 12.38
CA ILE A 125 -6.07 26.06 11.58
C ILE A 125 -7.44 26.03 12.26
N SER A 126 -8.07 27.20 12.41
CA SER A 126 -9.48 27.32 12.73
C SER A 126 -10.24 27.83 11.51
N TYR A 127 -11.27 27.09 11.13
CA TYR A 127 -12.13 27.45 9.98
C TYR A 127 -13.57 27.65 10.48
N ALA A 128 -14.21 28.69 9.98
CA ALA A 128 -15.63 28.95 10.19
C ALA A 128 -16.36 28.98 8.84
N ASN A 129 -17.48 28.27 8.77
CA ASN A 129 -18.33 28.27 7.58
C ASN A 129 -19.21 29.55 7.55
N LYS A 130 -19.95 29.75 6.45
CA LYS A 130 -20.83 30.92 6.27
C LYS A 130 -21.98 30.99 7.29
N LYS A 131 -22.27 29.92 8.00
CA LYS A 131 -23.31 29.86 9.05
C LYS A 131 -22.77 30.26 10.43
N GLY A 132 -21.46 30.44 10.55
CA GLY A 132 -20.78 30.74 11.83
C GLY A 132 -20.37 29.50 12.61
N ASP A 133 -20.61 28.28 12.11
CA ASP A 133 -20.06 27.09 12.75
C ASP A 133 -18.54 27.06 12.57
N ALA A 134 -17.82 26.72 13.64
CA ALA A 134 -16.36 26.71 13.61
C ALA A 134 -15.82 25.33 14.01
N GLN A 135 -14.67 24.98 13.43
CA GLN A 135 -13.89 23.79 13.76
C GLN A 135 -12.41 24.13 13.80
N SER A 136 -11.70 23.59 14.77
CA SER A 136 -10.24 23.71 14.88
C SER A 136 -9.56 22.41 14.48
N MET A 137 -8.45 22.53 13.78
CA MET A 137 -7.69 21.38 13.26
C MET A 137 -6.20 21.56 13.55
N LEU A 138 -5.58 20.57 14.16
CA LEU A 138 -4.14 20.46 14.21
C LEU A 138 -3.70 19.55 13.06
N LEU A 139 -2.90 20.07 12.15
CA LEU A 139 -2.46 19.40 10.94
C LEU A 139 -0.97 19.05 11.09
N ALA A 140 -0.66 17.75 10.99
CA ALA A 140 0.66 17.20 11.25
C ALA A 140 1.20 16.45 10.01
N PRO A 141 1.76 17.16 8.99
CA PRO A 141 2.42 16.54 7.85
C PRO A 141 3.51 15.57 8.29
N TYR A 142 3.85 14.62 7.43
CA TYR A 142 4.87 13.60 7.68
C TYR A 142 6.18 14.20 8.20
N ARG A 143 6.74 13.53 9.20
CA ARG A 143 8.03 13.89 9.79
C ARG A 143 8.95 12.66 9.90
N ASP A 144 10.19 12.91 9.61
CA ASP A 144 11.30 11.97 9.62
C ASP A 144 12.34 12.47 10.64
N LYS A 145 13.05 11.57 11.32
CA LYS A 145 14.06 11.93 12.32
C LYS A 145 15.13 12.90 11.78
N ARG A 146 15.43 12.85 10.50
CA ARG A 146 16.41 13.73 9.83
C ARG A 146 15.96 15.19 9.73
N MET A 147 14.69 15.48 10.05
CA MET A 147 14.13 16.83 10.13
C MET A 147 14.31 17.46 11.52
N TYR A 148 14.87 16.70 12.48
CA TYR A 148 15.07 17.14 13.86
C TYR A 148 16.56 17.15 14.24
N PRO A 149 17.01 18.06 15.11
CA PRO A 149 18.36 18.04 15.65
C PRO A 149 18.51 16.94 16.72
N ALA A 150 18.39 15.68 16.31
CA ALA A 150 18.33 14.52 17.18
C ALA A 150 19.40 13.48 16.80
N GLN A 151 19.96 12.79 17.80
CA GLN A 151 20.96 11.73 17.58
C GLN A 151 20.34 10.37 17.23
N GLY A 152 19.00 10.21 17.40
CA GLY A 152 18.31 8.96 17.12
C GLY A 152 16.81 9.12 16.98
N THR A 153 16.15 8.03 16.57
CA THR A 153 14.69 8.00 16.30
C THR A 153 13.89 8.33 17.57
N LYS A 154 14.32 7.84 18.74
CA LYS A 154 13.64 8.12 20.01
C LYS A 154 13.63 9.61 20.34
N GLU A 155 14.79 10.27 20.31
CA GLU A 155 14.91 11.70 20.59
C GLU A 155 14.10 12.54 19.60
N ALA A 156 14.17 12.20 18.30
CA ALA A 156 13.36 12.87 17.27
C ALA A 156 11.85 12.67 17.51
N THR A 157 11.42 11.49 17.96
CA THR A 157 10.03 11.19 18.33
C THR A 157 9.60 12.02 19.54
N ASP A 158 10.45 12.16 20.55
CA ASP A 158 10.16 12.97 21.74
C ASP A 158 10.03 14.45 21.37
N LEU A 159 10.93 14.97 20.52
CA LEU A 159 10.86 16.35 20.00
C LEU A 159 9.58 16.59 19.21
N PHE A 160 9.24 15.66 18.31
CA PHE A 160 8.01 15.75 17.52
C PHE A 160 6.76 15.78 18.42
N ASN A 161 6.64 14.85 19.37
CA ASN A 161 5.48 14.78 20.26
C ASN A 161 5.38 16.00 21.21
N ASN A 162 6.50 16.56 21.66
CA ASN A 162 6.50 17.80 22.42
C ASN A 162 6.02 18.99 21.56
N HIS A 163 6.43 19.05 20.29
CA HIS A 163 5.93 20.05 19.35
C HIS A 163 4.41 19.90 19.12
N MET A 164 3.92 18.66 18.94
CA MET A 164 2.48 18.41 18.83
C MET A 164 1.69 18.82 20.08
N LYS A 165 2.22 18.58 21.28
CA LYS A 165 1.62 19.05 22.54
C LYS A 165 1.53 20.57 22.60
N ASP A 166 2.59 21.27 22.22
CA ASP A 166 2.61 22.73 22.17
C ASP A 166 1.56 23.27 21.18
N LEU A 167 1.52 22.74 19.97
CA LEU A 167 0.50 23.09 18.96
C LEU A 167 -0.92 22.76 19.43
N SER A 168 -1.11 21.59 20.06
CA SER A 168 -2.39 21.16 20.62
C SER A 168 -2.91 22.14 21.67
N SER A 169 -2.03 22.73 22.48
CA SER A 169 -2.41 23.75 23.49
C SER A 169 -2.92 25.07 22.88
N ARG A 170 -2.65 25.31 21.60
CA ARG A 170 -3.09 26.52 20.87
C ARG A 170 -4.43 26.33 20.17
N VAL A 171 -4.99 25.11 20.16
CA VAL A 171 -6.30 24.81 19.60
C VAL A 171 -7.37 25.50 20.45
N ASN A 172 -8.35 26.15 19.80
CA ASN A 172 -9.44 26.80 20.52
C ASN A 172 -10.32 25.75 21.22
N PRO A 173 -10.38 25.74 22.55
CA PRO A 173 -11.09 24.71 23.31
C PRO A 173 -12.62 24.80 23.18
N ASN A 174 -13.15 25.89 22.63
CA ASN A 174 -14.58 26.09 22.41
C ASN A 174 -15.06 25.55 21.05
N HIS A 175 -14.13 25.11 20.20
CA HIS A 175 -14.46 24.53 18.90
C HIS A 175 -14.35 22.99 18.93
N PRO A 176 -15.23 22.25 18.25
CA PRO A 176 -14.96 20.88 17.89
C PRO A 176 -13.57 20.78 17.23
N SER A 177 -12.78 19.81 17.61
CA SER A 177 -11.36 19.80 17.23
C SER A 177 -10.85 18.40 16.89
N ILE A 178 -10.06 18.31 15.83
CA ILE A 178 -9.40 17.06 15.40
C ILE A 178 -7.93 17.32 15.09
N ALA A 179 -7.08 16.31 15.31
CA ALA A 179 -5.77 16.27 14.66
C ALA A 179 -5.83 15.38 13.42
N VAL A 180 -5.18 15.82 12.34
CA VAL A 180 -5.02 15.03 11.12
C VAL A 180 -3.55 15.04 10.71
N GLY A 181 -2.97 13.86 10.46
CA GLY A 181 -1.54 13.76 10.22
C GLY A 181 -1.15 12.56 9.35
N HIS A 182 0.18 12.39 9.19
CA HIS A 182 0.74 11.33 8.38
C HIS A 182 2.01 10.74 9.02
N ASN A 183 1.85 9.91 10.04
CA ASN A 183 2.90 9.12 10.69
C ASN A 183 2.30 7.91 11.42
N PHE A 184 3.11 6.93 11.78
CA PHE A 184 2.67 5.82 12.61
C PHE A 184 2.40 6.24 14.06
N PHE A 185 1.35 5.69 14.65
CA PHE A 185 1.12 5.80 16.08
C PHE A 185 2.11 4.94 16.88
N PHE A 186 2.54 5.46 18.01
CA PHE A 186 3.26 4.69 19.01
C PHE A 186 2.27 3.77 19.76
N GLU A 187 2.38 2.46 19.56
CA GLU A 187 1.51 1.45 20.17
C GLU A 187 2.25 0.63 21.26
N GLY A 188 3.18 1.25 21.99
CA GLY A 188 3.84 0.64 23.16
C GLY A 188 5.20 -0.01 22.90
N ASN A 189 5.63 -0.16 21.66
CA ASN A 189 6.97 -0.64 21.33
C ASN A 189 7.61 0.27 20.28
N TYR A 190 8.83 0.71 20.51
CA TYR A 190 9.67 1.32 19.49
C TYR A 190 10.14 0.21 18.54
N PHE A 191 9.31 -0.21 17.59
CA PHE A 191 9.82 -0.97 16.46
C PHE A 191 10.56 0.01 15.55
N ASP A 192 11.81 -0.28 15.30
CA ASP A 192 12.60 0.42 14.29
C ASP A 192 12.13 -0.03 12.89
N PHE A 193 11.02 0.55 12.42
CA PHE A 193 10.47 0.33 11.07
C PHE A 193 11.40 0.91 9.98
N GLY A 194 12.67 0.49 9.95
CA GLY A 194 13.65 0.99 8.97
C GLY A 194 14.34 2.29 9.37
N GLY A 195 14.25 2.70 10.63
CA GLY A 195 15.24 3.59 11.27
C GLY A 195 15.10 5.09 11.05
N HIS A 196 14.07 5.60 10.38
CA HIS A 196 13.98 7.04 10.09
C HIS A 196 12.69 7.72 10.56
N GLU A 197 11.59 7.02 10.76
CA GLU A 197 10.29 7.62 11.07
C GLU A 197 10.15 8.00 12.54
N VAL A 198 9.51 9.14 12.80
CA VAL A 198 9.08 9.51 14.13
C VAL A 198 7.69 8.95 14.39
N LEU A 199 7.43 8.55 15.65
CA LEU A 199 6.15 7.95 16.04
C LEU A 199 5.27 8.99 16.74
N VAL A 200 3.97 8.91 16.47
CA VAL A 200 2.97 9.80 17.06
C VAL A 200 2.39 9.20 18.34
N SER A 201 2.46 9.91 19.45
CA SER A 201 1.75 9.53 20.67
C SER A 201 0.34 10.16 20.67
N PRO A 202 -0.75 9.37 20.77
CA PRO A 202 -2.11 9.91 20.89
C PRO A 202 -2.25 10.91 22.05
N GLU A 203 -1.53 10.72 23.14
CA GLU A 203 -1.55 11.60 24.31
C GLU A 203 -1.05 13.02 24.00
N SER A 204 -0.31 13.22 22.89
CA SER A 204 0.11 14.54 22.44
C SER A 204 -1.07 15.41 21.98
N PHE A 205 -2.25 14.80 21.78
CA PHE A 205 -3.48 15.43 21.33
C PHE A 205 -4.62 15.29 22.34
N SER A 206 -4.33 15.04 23.62
CA SER A 206 -5.31 14.69 24.66
C SER A 206 -6.41 15.72 24.90
N ASN A 207 -6.23 16.96 24.44
CA ASN A 207 -7.22 18.05 24.52
C ASN A 207 -8.09 18.18 23.24
N LEU A 208 -7.90 17.31 22.24
CA LEU A 208 -8.70 17.29 21.02
C LEU A 208 -9.77 16.19 21.09
N ASP A 209 -10.80 16.30 20.26
CA ASP A 209 -11.89 15.33 20.23
C ASP A 209 -11.45 14.00 19.59
N ALA A 210 -10.59 14.04 18.56
CA ALA A 210 -10.08 12.84 17.88
C ALA A 210 -8.79 13.08 17.10
N VAL A 211 -8.12 11.98 16.70
CA VAL A 211 -6.93 11.99 15.84
C VAL A 211 -7.14 11.05 14.66
N VAL A 212 -6.81 11.50 13.44
CA VAL A 212 -6.84 10.69 12.23
C VAL A 212 -5.49 10.75 11.53
N MET A 213 -4.88 9.60 11.27
CA MET A 213 -3.59 9.49 10.58
C MET A 213 -3.75 8.75 9.24
N GLY A 214 -2.99 9.18 8.24
CA GLY A 214 -2.66 8.38 7.06
C GLY A 214 -1.47 7.45 7.34
N HIS A 215 -0.76 7.05 6.28
CA HIS A 215 0.46 6.24 6.29
C HIS A 215 0.24 4.73 6.47
N TYR A 216 -0.71 4.28 7.27
CA TYR A 216 -1.10 2.88 7.37
C TYR A 216 -2.29 2.62 6.44
N HIS A 217 -2.13 1.75 5.45
CA HIS A 217 -3.07 1.61 4.32
C HIS A 217 -4.37 0.86 4.62
N GLU A 218 -4.53 0.31 5.82
CA GLU A 218 -5.77 -0.31 6.27
C GLU A 218 -6.50 0.61 7.24
N PHE A 219 -7.84 0.73 7.09
CA PHE A 219 -8.65 1.43 8.09
C PHE A 219 -8.56 0.70 9.42
N ARG A 220 -8.10 1.40 10.46
CA ARG A 220 -7.96 0.81 11.81
C ARG A 220 -8.21 1.83 12.90
N ARG A 221 -9.02 1.47 13.89
CA ARG A 221 -9.12 2.19 15.15
C ARG A 221 -7.96 1.78 16.07
N VAL A 222 -7.24 2.73 16.60
CA VAL A 222 -6.15 2.50 17.55
C VAL A 222 -6.75 2.11 18.91
N ARG A 223 -6.33 0.98 19.45
CA ARG A 223 -6.89 0.45 20.70
C ARG A 223 -6.45 1.30 21.89
N LYS A 224 -7.42 1.57 22.80
CA LYS A 224 -7.18 2.28 24.08
C LYS A 224 -6.52 3.65 23.93
N SER A 225 -6.67 4.31 22.78
CA SER A 225 -6.18 5.68 22.59
C SER A 225 -7.10 6.69 23.25
N ASN A 226 -6.52 7.75 23.80
CA ASN A 226 -7.22 8.93 24.26
C ASN A 226 -6.41 10.17 23.80
N PRO A 227 -6.97 10.98 22.88
CA PRO A 227 -8.31 10.89 22.28
C PRO A 227 -8.49 9.68 21.35
N GLU A 228 -9.73 9.45 20.92
CA GLU A 228 -10.05 8.40 19.97
C GLU A 228 -9.26 8.59 18.67
N SER A 229 -8.53 7.57 18.24
CA SER A 229 -7.56 7.69 17.16
C SER A 229 -7.77 6.62 16.08
N TYR A 230 -7.55 7.01 14.82
CA TYR A 230 -7.78 6.17 13.66
C TYR A 230 -6.64 6.28 12.63
N TYR A 231 -6.38 5.18 11.94
CA TYR A 231 -5.83 5.21 10.60
C TYR A 231 -6.98 5.19 9.59
N VAL A 232 -6.98 6.11 8.64
CA VAL A 232 -8.05 6.18 7.64
C VAL A 232 -7.86 5.15 6.52
N GLY A 233 -6.62 4.72 6.27
CA GLY A 233 -6.28 3.81 5.18
C GLY A 233 -6.01 4.50 3.85
N SER A 234 -5.51 3.76 2.87
CA SER A 234 -5.32 4.29 1.51
C SER A 234 -6.62 4.32 0.72
N MET A 235 -6.71 5.24 -0.25
CA MET A 235 -7.86 5.40 -1.14
C MET A 235 -8.08 4.19 -2.04
N GLU A 236 -6.99 3.55 -2.47
CA GLU A 236 -6.99 2.41 -3.38
C GLU A 236 -6.17 1.24 -2.83
N LYS A 237 -6.37 0.06 -3.39
CA LYS A 237 -5.55 -1.13 -3.11
C LYS A 237 -4.19 -0.97 -3.78
N THR A 238 -3.11 -0.92 -3.01
CA THR A 238 -1.75 -0.65 -3.52
C THR A 238 -0.96 -1.92 -3.85
N ASN A 239 -1.36 -3.06 -3.31
CA ASN A 239 -0.70 -4.35 -3.52
C ASN A 239 -1.65 -5.53 -3.23
N PHE A 240 -1.22 -6.76 -3.51
CA PHE A 240 -2.04 -7.96 -3.26
C PHE A 240 -2.25 -8.28 -1.77
N GLY A 241 -1.53 -7.66 -0.85
CA GLY A 241 -1.86 -7.71 0.58
C GLY A 241 -3.17 -6.99 0.90
N ASP A 242 -3.57 -6.04 0.06
CA ASP A 242 -4.83 -5.30 0.18
C ASP A 242 -6.02 -6.01 -0.49
N ALA A 243 -5.84 -7.18 -1.09
CA ALA A 243 -6.85 -7.83 -1.93
C ALA A 243 -8.23 -7.94 -1.26
N GLU A 244 -8.25 -8.34 0.00
CA GLU A 244 -9.49 -8.53 0.78
C GLU A 244 -9.82 -7.31 1.67
N ILE A 245 -9.09 -6.19 1.54
CA ILE A 245 -9.28 -4.99 2.36
C ILE A 245 -10.15 -3.99 1.60
N ASP A 246 -11.29 -3.64 2.20
CA ASP A 246 -12.13 -2.55 1.72
C ASP A 246 -11.46 -1.20 2.02
N LYS A 247 -11.60 -0.25 1.10
CA LYS A 247 -11.05 1.10 1.22
C LYS A 247 -12.16 2.10 1.57
N PHE A 248 -11.81 3.11 2.37
CA PHE A 248 -12.77 4.04 2.96
C PHE A 248 -12.21 5.47 3.01
N PHE A 249 -13.10 6.42 3.11
CA PHE A 249 -12.83 7.73 3.67
C PHE A 249 -13.74 7.98 4.87
N LEU A 250 -13.41 8.97 5.68
CA LEU A 250 -14.18 9.33 6.87
C LEU A 250 -14.92 10.64 6.67
N ILE A 251 -16.09 10.76 7.27
CA ILE A 251 -16.82 12.02 7.43
C ILE A 251 -16.87 12.31 8.92
N PHE A 252 -16.22 13.39 9.35
CA PHE A 252 -16.34 13.89 10.72
C PHE A 252 -17.50 14.88 10.80
N ASP A 253 -18.47 14.58 11.65
CA ASP A 253 -19.55 15.50 12.02
C ASP A 253 -19.11 16.23 13.30
N SER A 254 -18.80 17.53 13.15
CA SER A 254 -18.28 18.33 14.26
C SER A 254 -19.31 18.60 15.36
N GLU A 255 -20.61 18.60 15.03
CA GLU A 255 -21.68 18.77 16.01
C GLU A 255 -21.84 17.53 16.90
N LYS A 256 -21.79 16.34 16.27
CA LYS A 256 -21.92 15.06 16.97
C LYS A 256 -20.59 14.56 17.53
N LYS A 257 -19.47 15.14 17.11
CA LYS A 257 -18.10 14.67 17.38
C LYS A 257 -17.92 13.20 17.06
N SER A 258 -18.43 12.76 15.90
CA SER A 258 -18.45 11.36 15.49
C SER A 258 -18.03 11.19 14.04
N PHE A 259 -17.59 9.97 13.71
CA PHE A 259 -17.18 9.59 12.36
C PHE A 259 -18.20 8.68 11.69
N GLU A 260 -18.44 8.94 10.42
CA GLU A 260 -19.07 8.01 9.49
C GLU A 260 -17.99 7.49 8.54
N LYS A 261 -18.04 6.20 8.25
CA LYS A 261 -17.12 5.53 7.33
C LYS A 261 -17.83 5.22 6.02
N VAL A 262 -17.31 5.76 4.91
CA VAL A 262 -17.89 5.57 3.57
C VAL A 262 -16.94 4.73 2.72
N LYS A 263 -17.46 3.62 2.16
CA LYS A 263 -16.68 2.72 1.32
C LYS A 263 -16.42 3.34 -0.06
N ILE A 264 -15.17 3.26 -0.50
CA ILE A 264 -14.75 3.66 -1.85
C ILE A 264 -14.85 2.44 -2.77
N PRO A 265 -15.53 2.55 -3.94
CA PRO A 265 -15.56 1.47 -4.92
C PRO A 265 -14.20 1.36 -5.63
N THR A 266 -13.42 0.38 -5.23
CA THR A 266 -12.09 0.09 -5.80
C THR A 266 -12.15 -1.12 -6.72
N ARG A 267 -11.19 -1.23 -7.67
CA ARG A 267 -11.05 -2.44 -8.47
C ARG A 267 -10.52 -3.59 -7.61
N ASP A 268 -11.16 -4.75 -7.71
CA ASP A 268 -10.75 -5.94 -6.97
C ASP A 268 -9.39 -6.48 -7.43
N LEU A 269 -8.56 -6.84 -6.47
CA LEU A 269 -7.38 -7.66 -6.65
C LEU A 269 -7.70 -9.11 -6.26
N LYS A 270 -7.25 -10.09 -7.05
CA LYS A 270 -7.44 -11.52 -6.73
C LYS A 270 -6.09 -12.23 -6.74
N ASP A 271 -5.71 -12.75 -5.58
CA ASP A 271 -4.58 -13.67 -5.43
C ASP A 271 -5.11 -15.09 -5.63
N LEU A 272 -4.67 -15.75 -6.70
CA LEU A 272 -5.19 -17.04 -7.14
C LEU A 272 -4.13 -18.11 -6.92
N GLU A 273 -4.54 -19.24 -6.37
CA GLU A 273 -3.66 -20.40 -6.16
C GLU A 273 -4.20 -21.61 -6.93
N PHE A 274 -3.34 -22.24 -7.72
CA PHE A 274 -3.67 -23.40 -8.54
C PHE A 274 -2.67 -24.52 -8.25
N ASP A 275 -3.15 -25.74 -8.08
CA ASP A 275 -2.29 -26.93 -7.90
C ASP A 275 -2.21 -27.72 -9.20
N LEU A 276 -1.06 -27.64 -9.87
CA LEU A 276 -0.70 -28.39 -11.05
C LEU A 276 0.47 -29.35 -10.76
N SER A 277 0.72 -29.68 -9.50
CA SER A 277 1.82 -30.59 -9.11
C SER A 277 1.69 -32.02 -9.67
N LYS A 278 0.45 -32.41 -10.01
CA LYS A 278 0.14 -33.72 -10.62
C LYS A 278 -0.02 -33.66 -12.14
N SER A 279 -0.03 -32.46 -12.72
CA SER A 279 -0.23 -32.25 -14.14
C SER A 279 1.02 -32.59 -14.96
N THR A 280 0.81 -32.99 -16.19
CA THR A 280 1.86 -33.24 -17.19
C THR A 280 1.95 -32.07 -18.18
N ALA A 281 2.98 -32.04 -19.02
CA ALA A 281 3.11 -31.07 -20.11
C ALA A 281 1.90 -31.09 -21.08
N PHE A 282 1.15 -32.17 -21.14
CA PHE A 282 -0.01 -32.34 -22.03
C PHE A 282 -1.34 -32.03 -21.35
N SER A 283 -1.46 -32.21 -20.03
CA SER A 283 -2.73 -32.05 -19.30
C SER A 283 -2.85 -30.71 -18.57
N TYR A 284 -1.75 -29.99 -18.29
CA TYR A 284 -1.76 -28.86 -17.38
C TYR A 284 -2.74 -27.73 -17.76
N LEU A 285 -2.92 -27.45 -19.04
CA LEU A 285 -3.87 -26.41 -19.46
C LEU A 285 -5.32 -26.82 -19.23
N GLN A 286 -5.65 -28.10 -19.39
CA GLN A 286 -6.97 -28.62 -19.08
C GLN A 286 -7.23 -28.59 -17.57
N ASP A 287 -6.30 -29.12 -16.79
CA ASP A 287 -6.38 -29.13 -15.32
C ASP A 287 -6.49 -27.70 -14.76
N TYR A 288 -5.79 -26.73 -15.38
CA TYR A 288 -5.85 -25.34 -15.02
C TYR A 288 -7.21 -24.71 -15.33
N ARG A 289 -7.77 -24.97 -16.53
CA ARG A 289 -9.09 -24.47 -16.93
C ARG A 289 -10.19 -24.96 -16.01
N GLU A 290 -10.17 -26.23 -15.63
CA GLU A 290 -11.15 -26.83 -14.71
C GLU A 290 -11.15 -26.18 -13.32
N GLN A 291 -9.97 -25.78 -12.82
CA GLN A 291 -9.86 -25.01 -11.58
C GLN A 291 -10.34 -23.56 -11.77
N LEU A 292 -10.07 -22.96 -12.95
CA LEU A 292 -10.40 -21.58 -13.26
C LEU A 292 -11.91 -21.34 -13.49
N GLU A 293 -12.64 -22.31 -14.06
CA GLU A 293 -14.09 -22.22 -14.33
C GLU A 293 -14.94 -21.93 -13.08
N LYS A 294 -14.40 -22.20 -11.89
CA LYS A 294 -15.06 -21.97 -10.60
C LYS A 294 -14.89 -20.54 -10.08
N LEU A 295 -14.16 -19.68 -10.79
CA LEU A 295 -13.73 -18.38 -10.30
C LEU A 295 -14.38 -17.24 -11.09
N GLU A 296 -14.87 -16.23 -10.38
CA GLU A 296 -15.36 -14.97 -10.96
C GLU A 296 -14.19 -13.99 -11.09
N LEU A 297 -13.71 -13.75 -12.31
CA LEU A 297 -12.53 -12.91 -12.59
C LEU A 297 -12.86 -11.63 -13.35
N LYS A 298 -14.13 -11.44 -13.75
CA LYS A 298 -14.52 -10.28 -14.56
C LYS A 298 -14.12 -8.96 -13.86
N GLU A 299 -13.43 -8.11 -14.62
CA GLU A 299 -12.98 -6.78 -14.15
C GLU A 299 -11.95 -6.79 -13.00
N LYS A 300 -11.37 -7.95 -12.64
CA LYS A 300 -10.40 -8.06 -11.54
C LYS A 300 -8.97 -8.05 -12.04
N ILE A 301 -8.06 -7.51 -11.23
CA ILE A 301 -6.61 -7.65 -11.42
C ILE A 301 -6.17 -8.93 -10.68
N CYS A 302 -5.53 -9.84 -11.41
CA CYS A 302 -5.21 -11.16 -10.91
C CYS A 302 -3.70 -11.37 -10.77
N ARG A 303 -3.29 -12.06 -9.71
CA ARG A 303 -1.98 -12.69 -9.58
C ARG A 303 -2.19 -14.20 -9.42
N ALA A 304 -1.52 -15.01 -10.23
CA ALA A 304 -1.64 -16.47 -10.15
C ALA A 304 -0.37 -17.08 -9.57
N LYS A 305 -0.52 -17.87 -8.51
CA LYS A 305 0.52 -18.74 -7.94
C LYS A 305 0.20 -20.18 -8.38
N ILE A 306 1.11 -20.77 -9.11
CA ILE A 306 0.94 -22.08 -9.69
C ILE A 306 1.87 -23.06 -8.98
N LYS A 307 1.31 -23.95 -8.17
CA LYS A 307 2.06 -25.02 -7.53
C LYS A 307 2.42 -26.09 -8.55
N ILE A 308 3.69 -26.37 -8.73
CA ILE A 308 4.25 -27.38 -9.63
C ILE A 308 5.36 -28.16 -8.95
N LYS A 309 5.69 -29.33 -9.47
CA LYS A 309 6.90 -30.07 -9.04
C LYS A 309 8.16 -29.30 -9.45
N ASP A 310 9.15 -29.32 -8.60
CA ASP A 310 10.45 -28.75 -8.93
C ASP A 310 11.05 -29.48 -10.16
N GLY A 311 11.70 -28.72 -11.04
CA GLY A 311 12.20 -29.20 -12.33
C GLY A 311 11.19 -29.13 -13.49
N ASN A 312 9.90 -28.98 -13.22
CA ASN A 312 8.85 -28.97 -14.25
C ASN A 312 8.55 -27.56 -14.84
N GLN A 313 9.27 -26.52 -14.41
CA GLN A 313 8.98 -25.12 -14.79
C GLN A 313 9.04 -24.91 -16.32
N SER A 314 9.95 -25.62 -17.01
CA SER A 314 10.09 -25.53 -18.48
C SER A 314 9.01 -26.26 -19.27
N LEU A 315 8.26 -27.13 -18.60
CA LEU A 315 7.17 -27.92 -19.24
C LEU A 315 5.87 -27.11 -19.36
N PHE A 316 5.72 -26.04 -18.57
CA PHE A 316 4.49 -25.26 -18.49
C PHE A 316 4.73 -23.83 -19.01
N SER A 317 3.84 -23.35 -19.87
CA SER A 317 3.93 -22.03 -20.47
C SER A 317 3.20 -20.98 -19.61
N ARG A 318 3.95 -20.04 -19.01
CA ARG A 318 3.35 -18.87 -18.33
C ARG A 318 2.46 -18.06 -19.23
N THR A 319 2.85 -17.90 -20.50
CA THR A 319 2.08 -17.13 -21.49
C THR A 319 0.73 -17.76 -21.78
N GLU A 320 0.63 -19.10 -21.85
CA GLU A 320 -0.65 -19.78 -22.05
C GLU A 320 -1.54 -19.71 -20.81
N ILE A 321 -0.96 -19.80 -19.60
CA ILE A 321 -1.67 -19.58 -18.35
C ILE A 321 -2.23 -18.15 -18.29
N GLU A 322 -1.42 -17.16 -18.62
CA GLU A 322 -1.82 -15.75 -18.66
C GLU A 322 -2.95 -15.50 -19.67
N LYS A 323 -2.82 -16.00 -20.91
CA LYS A 323 -3.87 -15.92 -21.93
C LYS A 323 -5.18 -16.54 -21.46
N THR A 324 -5.11 -17.67 -20.75
CA THR A 324 -6.29 -18.36 -20.23
C THR A 324 -6.99 -17.51 -19.16
N LEU A 325 -6.24 -16.82 -18.28
CA LEU A 325 -6.81 -15.87 -17.32
C LEU A 325 -7.52 -14.70 -18.00
N TYR A 326 -6.92 -14.12 -19.05
CA TYR A 326 -7.58 -13.07 -19.83
C TYR A 326 -8.84 -13.58 -20.52
N SER A 327 -8.82 -14.81 -21.07
CA SER A 327 -9.99 -15.44 -21.70
C SER A 327 -11.12 -15.71 -20.68
N ALA A 328 -10.78 -15.93 -19.42
CA ALA A 328 -11.74 -16.10 -18.32
C ALA A 328 -12.26 -14.75 -17.76
N GLY A 329 -11.87 -13.62 -18.36
CA GLY A 329 -12.39 -12.30 -18.03
C GLY A 329 -11.53 -11.44 -17.11
N ALA A 330 -10.32 -11.88 -16.74
CA ALA A 330 -9.42 -11.05 -15.94
C ALA A 330 -9.15 -9.72 -16.64
N PHE A 331 -9.29 -8.62 -15.91
CA PHE A 331 -9.00 -7.28 -16.42
C PHE A 331 -7.51 -7.10 -16.71
N HIS A 332 -6.68 -7.55 -15.78
CA HIS A 332 -5.23 -7.54 -15.90
C HIS A 332 -4.63 -8.72 -15.14
N VAL A 333 -3.58 -9.32 -15.70
CA VAL A 333 -2.77 -10.35 -15.05
C VAL A 333 -1.46 -9.71 -14.63
N ALA A 334 -1.36 -9.40 -13.34
CA ALA A 334 -0.20 -8.71 -12.78
C ALA A 334 1.05 -9.60 -12.79
N LYS A 335 0.90 -10.89 -12.46
CA LYS A 335 2.01 -11.84 -12.44
C LYS A 335 1.54 -13.28 -12.40
N VAL A 336 2.29 -14.17 -13.06
CA VAL A 336 2.23 -15.63 -12.89
C VAL A 336 3.49 -16.09 -12.17
N LEU A 337 3.34 -16.71 -11.00
CA LEU A 337 4.43 -17.18 -10.15
C LEU A 337 4.41 -18.71 -10.08
N TRP A 338 5.59 -19.33 -10.11
CA TRP A 338 5.74 -20.73 -9.76
C TRP A 338 5.92 -20.88 -8.25
N ASP A 339 5.09 -21.72 -7.64
CA ASP A 339 5.27 -22.23 -6.29
C ASP A 339 5.81 -23.66 -6.42
N LEU A 340 7.08 -23.83 -6.07
CA LEU A 340 7.78 -25.09 -6.29
C LEU A 340 7.52 -26.02 -5.11
N GLU A 341 6.87 -27.13 -5.35
CA GLU A 341 6.79 -28.21 -4.39
C GLU A 341 8.21 -28.75 -4.19
N GLN A 342 8.84 -28.37 -3.09
CA GLN A 342 10.13 -28.94 -2.71
C GLN A 342 9.93 -30.44 -2.54
N VAL A 343 10.48 -31.21 -3.46
CA VAL A 343 10.71 -32.63 -3.18
C VAL A 343 11.63 -32.61 -1.96
N ARG A 344 11.08 -32.85 -0.77
CA ARG A 344 11.88 -33.24 0.37
C ARG A 344 12.57 -34.53 -0.08
N LEU A 345 13.77 -34.42 -0.63
CA LEU A 345 14.69 -35.53 -0.63
C LEU A 345 14.75 -35.91 0.85
N GLU A 346 14.06 -36.97 1.24
CA GLU A 346 14.37 -37.63 2.51
C GLU A 346 15.88 -37.82 2.43
N LYS A 347 16.59 -37.08 3.29
CA LYS A 347 18.03 -37.24 3.41
C LYS A 347 18.20 -38.67 3.82
N ASP A 348 18.49 -39.53 2.83
CA ASP A 348 18.70 -40.92 3.10
C ASP A 348 19.89 -40.99 4.06
N LYS A 349 19.58 -41.31 5.32
CA LYS A 349 20.59 -41.34 6.39
C LYS A 349 21.72 -42.32 6.04
N GLU A 350 21.43 -43.29 5.20
CA GLU A 350 22.37 -44.25 4.68
C GLU A 350 23.36 -43.56 3.69
N ILE A 351 22.85 -42.70 2.77
CA ILE A 351 23.68 -41.95 1.85
C ILE A 351 24.61 -40.96 2.60
N LEU A 352 24.07 -40.28 3.62
CA LEU A 352 24.83 -39.32 4.43
C LEU A 352 25.81 -39.96 5.42
N SER A 353 25.77 -41.28 5.62
CA SER A 353 26.72 -42.01 6.49
C SER A 353 28.06 -42.30 5.83
N HIS A 354 28.15 -42.13 4.52
CA HIS A 354 29.41 -42.34 3.77
C HIS A 354 30.42 -41.24 4.01
N LYS A 355 31.75 -41.63 4.06
CA LYS A 355 32.81 -40.74 4.51
C LYS A 355 33.50 -39.96 3.37
N ASN A 356 33.23 -40.30 2.12
CA ASN A 356 33.82 -39.60 0.96
C ASN A 356 32.79 -39.35 -0.14
N ASP A 357 33.07 -38.37 -1.00
CA ASP A 357 32.14 -37.89 -2.02
C ASP A 357 31.80 -38.96 -3.07
N PHE A 358 32.72 -39.87 -3.39
CA PHE A 358 32.47 -40.94 -4.34
C PHE A 358 31.48 -41.98 -3.79
N ASP A 359 31.58 -42.36 -2.52
CA ASP A 359 30.64 -43.31 -1.89
C ASP A 359 29.26 -42.70 -1.77
N ILE A 360 29.17 -41.38 -1.46
CA ILE A 360 27.91 -40.62 -1.47
C ILE A 360 27.30 -40.66 -2.87
N PHE A 361 28.10 -40.34 -3.90
CA PHE A 361 27.66 -40.36 -5.30
C PHE A 361 27.20 -41.77 -5.73
N GLN A 362 27.95 -42.80 -5.39
CA GLN A 362 27.63 -44.21 -5.70
C GLN A 362 26.31 -44.62 -5.04
N ALA A 363 26.11 -44.32 -3.77
CA ALA A 363 24.90 -44.61 -3.06
C ALA A 363 23.70 -43.87 -3.72
N PHE A 364 23.85 -42.61 -4.03
CA PHE A 364 22.83 -41.81 -4.71
C PHE A 364 22.51 -42.35 -6.12
N ALA A 365 23.54 -42.66 -6.94
CA ALA A 365 23.30 -43.16 -8.30
C ALA A 365 22.51 -44.50 -8.32
N LYS A 366 22.75 -45.39 -7.34
CA LYS A 366 21.95 -46.61 -7.18
C LYS A 366 20.48 -46.36 -6.92
N THR A 367 20.10 -45.24 -6.29
CA THR A 367 18.69 -44.91 -6.02
C THR A 367 17.95 -44.37 -7.23
N GLN A 368 18.66 -44.03 -8.32
CA GLN A 368 18.09 -43.36 -9.50
C GLN A 368 17.40 -44.35 -10.50
N GLY A 369 17.41 -45.64 -10.25
CA GLY A 369 16.76 -46.63 -11.13
C GLY A 369 17.39 -46.72 -12.52
N LEU A 370 18.69 -46.47 -12.62
CA LEU A 370 19.45 -46.57 -13.89
C LEU A 370 19.65 -48.04 -14.24
N ASP A 371 19.72 -48.36 -15.55
CA ASP A 371 20.10 -49.70 -15.97
C ASP A 371 21.54 -50.04 -15.55
N ASP A 372 21.81 -51.32 -15.28
CA ASP A 372 23.08 -51.77 -14.69
C ASP A 372 24.31 -51.42 -15.53
N LEU A 373 24.20 -51.46 -16.85
CA LEU A 373 25.32 -51.17 -17.76
C LEU A 373 25.64 -49.67 -17.75
N PHE A 374 24.61 -48.78 -17.73
CA PHE A 374 24.79 -47.34 -17.64
C PHE A 374 25.34 -46.95 -16.28
N LEU A 375 24.80 -47.57 -15.18
CA LEU A 375 25.29 -47.30 -13.84
C LEU A 375 26.79 -47.64 -13.68
N GLN A 376 27.23 -48.78 -14.20
CA GLN A 376 28.65 -49.17 -14.16
C GLN A 376 29.55 -48.14 -14.88
N LYS A 377 29.19 -47.74 -16.09
CA LYS A 377 29.95 -46.72 -16.84
C LYS A 377 29.99 -45.38 -16.12
N LEU A 378 28.84 -44.95 -15.54
CA LEU A 378 28.76 -43.72 -14.79
C LEU A 378 29.70 -43.73 -13.56
N LEU A 379 29.74 -44.84 -12.82
CA LEU A 379 30.57 -44.99 -11.66
C LEU A 379 32.09 -45.07 -12.02
N GLU A 380 32.41 -45.70 -13.15
CA GLU A 380 33.82 -45.72 -13.67
C GLU A 380 34.31 -44.31 -14.02
N GLU A 381 33.46 -43.50 -14.69
CA GLU A 381 33.84 -42.14 -15.02
C GLU A 381 33.90 -41.23 -13.78
N ALA A 382 32.92 -41.34 -12.87
CA ALA A 382 32.93 -40.59 -11.63
C ALA A 382 34.18 -40.88 -10.78
N LYS A 383 34.63 -42.13 -10.73
CA LYS A 383 35.81 -42.52 -9.98
C LYS A 383 37.08 -41.86 -10.51
N LYS A 384 37.18 -41.57 -11.82
CA LYS A 384 38.33 -40.88 -12.43
C LYS A 384 38.41 -39.40 -12.02
N VAL A 385 37.29 -38.80 -11.60
CA VAL A 385 37.20 -37.36 -11.32
C VAL A 385 37.12 -37.10 -9.81
N MET A 386 36.58 -38.03 -9.01
CA MET A 386 36.28 -37.86 -7.59
C MET A 386 37.26 -38.59 -6.64
N VAL A 387 38.18 -39.37 -7.15
CA VAL A 387 39.27 -40.05 -6.46
C VAL A 387 40.57 -39.59 -7.10
#